data_ae8d0915891eb16340061d254abce5d7
#
_entry.id   ae8d0915891eb16340061d254abce5d7
#
_cell.length_a   1.000
_cell.length_b   1.000
_cell.length_c   1.000
_cell.angle_alpha   90.00
_cell.angle_beta   90.00
_cell.angle_gamma   90.00
#
_symmetry.space_group_name_H-M   'P 1'
#
loop_
_entity.id
_entity.type
_entity.pdbx_description
1 polymer ?
#
loop_
_entity_poly.entity_id
_entity_poly.type
_entity_poly.pdbx_seq_one_letter_code
_entity_poly.pdbx_strand_id
1 'polypeptide(L)'
;MVSSSVASSDASSLSSIGTEYTSAIDGVSSWQGDSFDSLSSQSQSVVSSFINVVKSQLESFASACSSYESYKSYKDAYDTALGKYDAATGEAKKPYATEMETFSGKMTTYKNEIMSALSSISTKLEATSIPTKDLSSGKVLSYGSSSGIVQGAIDWALAIAADDSHGYSQQTRWGNPNYDCSSLVISAYEAAGLSVKEAGAGYTGNMRSAFTQMGFEWIPGNPDVSTLQPGDVLLNEGNHTEMYIGDGMNVGAHGDRDGVNGDSSGAEISVSDYYAFPWDGVLRYVGNDSANV
;
A
#
# COMPACT_ATOMS: atom_id res chain seq x y z
N MET A 1 8.94 13.57 2.37
CA MET A 1 8.22 13.61 1.07
C MET A 1 9.15 13.10 -0.01
N VAL A 2 8.75 12.09 -0.78
CA VAL A 2 9.58 11.57 -1.89
C VAL A 2 9.66 12.65 -2.96
N SER A 3 10.89 12.96 -3.42
CA SER A 3 11.09 13.96 -4.47
C SER A 3 10.99 13.34 -5.86
N SER A 4 10.70 14.16 -6.88
CA SER A 4 10.69 13.71 -8.29
C SER A 4 12.03 13.08 -8.70
N SER A 5 13.14 13.57 -8.16
CA SER A 5 14.48 13.05 -8.45
C SER A 5 14.69 11.61 -7.90
N VAL A 6 14.16 11.31 -6.71
CA VAL A 6 14.22 9.96 -6.13
C VAL A 6 13.40 8.99 -7.00
N ALA A 7 12.14 9.33 -7.31
CA ALA A 7 11.29 8.47 -8.15
C ALA A 7 11.90 8.24 -9.55
N SER A 8 12.53 9.25 -10.15
CA SER A 8 13.23 9.10 -11.44
C SER A 8 14.49 8.23 -11.33
N SER A 9 15.21 8.33 -10.20
CA SER A 9 16.38 7.46 -9.93
C SER A 9 15.97 6.01 -9.78
N ASP A 10 14.88 5.75 -9.06
CA ASP A 10 14.35 4.40 -8.85
C ASP A 10 13.84 3.78 -10.16
N ALA A 11 13.19 4.57 -11.02
CA ALA A 11 12.80 4.14 -12.36
C ALA A 11 14.01 3.75 -13.23
N SER A 12 15.10 4.50 -13.12
CA SER A 12 16.36 4.20 -13.83
C SER A 12 17.01 2.92 -13.31
N SER A 13 17.01 2.73 -11.99
CA SER A 13 17.53 1.52 -11.35
C SER A 13 16.75 0.27 -11.78
N LEU A 14 15.42 0.32 -11.85
CA LEU A 14 14.59 -0.77 -12.36
C LEU A 14 14.91 -1.08 -13.84
N SER A 15 15.18 -0.07 -14.66
CA SER A 15 15.59 -0.28 -16.05
C SER A 15 16.90 -1.05 -16.15
N SER A 16 17.87 -0.74 -15.28
CA SER A 16 19.16 -1.44 -15.22
C SER A 16 18.97 -2.89 -14.77
N ILE A 17 18.17 -3.14 -13.73
CA ILE A 17 17.84 -4.49 -13.26
C ILE A 17 17.18 -5.31 -14.39
N GLY A 18 16.24 -4.74 -15.13
CA GLY A 18 15.61 -5.40 -16.27
C GLY A 18 16.60 -5.79 -17.36
N THR A 19 17.57 -4.92 -17.65
CA THR A 19 18.64 -5.20 -18.62
C THR A 19 19.59 -6.29 -18.13
N GLU A 20 20.02 -6.22 -16.86
CA GLU A 20 20.90 -7.23 -16.26
C GLU A 20 20.24 -8.61 -16.22
N TYR A 21 18.94 -8.64 -15.85
CA TYR A 21 18.16 -9.88 -15.82
C TYR A 21 18.06 -10.52 -17.21
N THR A 22 17.73 -9.75 -18.25
CA THR A 22 17.68 -10.24 -19.62
C THR A 22 19.07 -10.72 -20.10
N SER A 23 20.11 -9.94 -19.81
CA SER A 23 21.48 -10.29 -20.20
C SER A 23 22.00 -11.56 -19.52
N ALA A 24 21.61 -11.79 -18.27
CA ALA A 24 21.96 -13.01 -17.55
C ALA A 24 21.32 -14.26 -18.19
N ILE A 25 20.06 -14.16 -18.66
CA ILE A 25 19.40 -15.24 -19.40
C ILE A 25 20.04 -15.44 -20.76
N ASP A 26 20.33 -14.37 -21.49
CA ASP A 26 21.01 -14.46 -22.80
C ASP A 26 22.43 -15.04 -22.68
N GLY A 27 23.10 -14.81 -21.56
CA GLY A 27 24.42 -15.36 -21.24
C GLY A 27 24.45 -16.90 -21.16
N VAL A 28 23.32 -17.55 -20.91
CA VAL A 28 23.15 -19.02 -20.94
C VAL A 28 22.51 -19.53 -22.23
N SER A 29 22.53 -18.73 -23.28
CA SER A 29 21.95 -19.05 -24.60
C SER A 29 22.60 -20.25 -25.31
N SER A 30 23.78 -20.72 -24.83
CA SER A 30 24.38 -21.99 -25.27
C SER A 30 23.59 -23.23 -24.81
N TRP A 31 22.68 -23.07 -23.88
CA TRP A 31 21.75 -24.11 -23.46
C TRP A 31 20.62 -24.19 -24.49
N GLN A 32 20.44 -25.33 -25.11
CA GLN A 32 19.42 -25.52 -26.13
C GLN A 32 18.30 -26.42 -25.64
N GLY A 33 17.10 -26.21 -26.17
CA GLY A 33 15.93 -27.01 -25.97
C GLY A 33 14.77 -26.27 -25.30
N ASP A 34 13.62 -26.92 -25.22
CA ASP A 34 12.33 -26.37 -24.75
C ASP A 34 12.40 -25.68 -23.39
N SER A 35 13.31 -26.12 -22.51
CA SER A 35 13.51 -25.53 -21.19
C SER A 35 14.17 -24.15 -21.27
N PHE A 36 15.13 -23.96 -22.17
CA PHE A 36 15.78 -22.65 -22.39
C PHE A 36 14.82 -21.68 -23.06
N ASP A 37 14.11 -22.12 -24.10
CA ASP A 37 13.13 -21.27 -24.79
C ASP A 37 12.02 -20.82 -23.85
N SER A 38 11.60 -21.71 -22.96
CA SER A 38 10.63 -21.40 -21.90
C SER A 38 11.18 -20.36 -20.90
N LEU A 39 12.44 -20.49 -20.46
CA LEU A 39 13.08 -19.55 -19.54
C LEU A 39 13.27 -18.17 -20.18
N SER A 40 13.73 -18.12 -21.43
CA SER A 40 13.90 -16.88 -22.20
C SER A 40 12.57 -16.14 -22.38
N SER A 41 11.52 -16.85 -22.78
CA SER A 41 10.16 -16.28 -22.93
C SER A 41 9.61 -15.74 -21.61
N GLN A 42 9.85 -16.44 -20.49
CA GLN A 42 9.44 -15.99 -19.17
C GLN A 42 10.21 -14.75 -18.71
N SER A 43 11.51 -14.70 -18.96
CA SER A 43 12.36 -13.55 -18.68
C SER A 43 11.83 -12.30 -19.39
N GLN A 44 11.55 -12.40 -20.68
CA GLN A 44 10.98 -11.30 -21.47
C GLN A 44 9.59 -10.89 -20.93
N SER A 45 8.80 -11.85 -20.49
CA SER A 45 7.49 -11.58 -19.90
C SER A 45 7.60 -10.81 -18.58
N VAL A 46 8.54 -11.20 -17.69
CA VAL A 46 8.79 -10.45 -16.43
C VAL A 46 9.23 -9.02 -16.72
N VAL A 47 10.17 -8.83 -17.64
CA VAL A 47 10.65 -7.48 -18.00
C VAL A 47 9.52 -6.64 -18.59
N SER A 48 8.75 -7.17 -19.51
CA SER A 48 7.72 -6.40 -20.22
C SER A 48 6.47 -6.14 -19.38
N SER A 49 5.99 -7.14 -18.64
CA SER A 49 4.72 -7.03 -17.91
C SER A 49 4.86 -6.53 -16.47
N PHE A 50 6.05 -6.59 -15.89
CA PHE A 50 6.30 -6.11 -14.53
C PHE A 50 7.31 -4.96 -14.50
N ILE A 51 8.58 -5.21 -14.80
CA ILE A 51 9.66 -4.21 -14.63
C ILE A 51 9.35 -2.92 -15.41
N ASN A 52 8.97 -3.04 -16.68
CA ASN A 52 8.65 -1.85 -17.49
C ASN A 52 7.37 -1.14 -17.03
N VAL A 53 6.38 -1.89 -16.52
CA VAL A 53 5.15 -1.28 -15.98
C VAL A 53 5.48 -0.51 -14.72
N VAL A 54 6.17 -1.10 -13.74
CA VAL A 54 6.54 -0.41 -12.49
C VAL A 54 7.43 0.80 -12.78
N LYS A 55 8.42 0.68 -13.67
CA LYS A 55 9.23 1.82 -14.14
C LYS A 55 8.36 2.96 -14.66
N SER A 56 7.41 2.66 -15.56
CA SER A 56 6.48 3.66 -16.11
C SER A 56 5.62 4.33 -15.03
N GLN A 57 5.26 3.61 -13.96
CA GLN A 57 4.52 4.21 -12.85
C GLN A 57 5.41 5.11 -11.99
N LEU A 58 6.67 4.76 -11.75
CA LEU A 58 7.62 5.63 -11.06
C LEU A 58 7.90 6.92 -11.85
N GLU A 59 8.01 6.84 -13.17
CA GLU A 59 8.12 8.04 -14.03
C GLU A 59 6.87 8.93 -13.96
N SER A 60 5.68 8.30 -13.93
CA SER A 60 4.41 9.02 -13.76
C SER A 60 4.33 9.66 -12.36
N PHE A 61 4.80 8.98 -11.34
CA PHE A 61 4.88 9.52 -9.98
C PHE A 61 5.87 10.69 -9.88
N ALA A 62 7.03 10.57 -10.51
CA ALA A 62 7.99 11.68 -10.59
C ALA A 62 7.39 12.93 -11.24
N SER A 63 6.58 12.74 -12.29
CA SER A 63 5.82 13.83 -12.92
C SER A 63 4.79 14.44 -11.99
N ALA A 64 4.04 13.62 -11.25
CA ALA A 64 3.08 14.10 -10.24
C ALA A 64 3.78 14.91 -9.13
N CYS A 65 4.95 14.47 -8.66
CA CYS A 65 5.77 15.22 -7.70
C CYS A 65 6.19 16.60 -8.25
N SER A 66 6.59 16.66 -9.52
CA SER A 66 6.94 17.95 -10.16
C SER A 66 5.74 18.89 -10.27
N SER A 67 4.56 18.36 -10.63
CA SER A 67 3.32 19.14 -10.64
C SER A 67 2.92 19.60 -9.23
N TYR A 68 3.21 18.81 -8.19
CA TYR A 68 2.98 19.21 -6.80
C TYR A 68 3.90 20.39 -6.38
N GLU A 69 5.17 20.37 -6.75
CA GLU A 69 6.09 21.50 -6.47
C GLU A 69 5.61 22.78 -7.18
N SER A 70 5.11 22.65 -8.41
CA SER A 70 4.50 23.77 -9.14
C SER A 70 3.23 24.28 -8.45
N TYR A 71 2.35 23.39 -8.01
CA TYR A 71 1.15 23.72 -7.23
C TYR A 71 1.52 24.53 -5.98
N LYS A 72 2.51 24.04 -5.22
CA LYS A 72 2.99 24.72 -4.01
C LYS A 72 3.52 26.12 -4.29
N SER A 73 4.31 26.27 -5.35
CA SER A 73 4.83 27.58 -5.75
C SER A 73 3.71 28.58 -6.06
N TYR A 74 2.67 28.15 -6.80
CA TYR A 74 1.51 29.01 -7.10
C TYR A 74 0.65 29.28 -5.87
N LYS A 75 0.58 28.32 -4.92
CA LYS A 75 -0.08 28.56 -3.64
C LYS A 75 0.62 29.65 -2.83
N ASP A 76 1.94 29.62 -2.73
CA ASP A 76 2.73 30.63 -2.02
C ASP A 76 2.57 32.01 -2.69
N ALA A 77 2.52 32.05 -4.02
CA ALA A 77 2.25 33.28 -4.78
C ALA A 77 0.82 33.82 -4.54
N TYR A 78 -0.18 32.93 -4.51
CA TYR A 78 -1.56 33.27 -4.18
C TYR A 78 -1.67 33.86 -2.76
N ASP A 79 -1.07 33.22 -1.77
CA ASP A 79 -1.09 33.69 -0.37
C ASP A 79 -0.39 35.08 -0.25
N THR A 80 0.67 35.29 -1.02
CA THR A 80 1.34 36.60 -1.10
C THR A 80 0.44 37.67 -1.71
N ALA A 81 -0.26 37.36 -2.81
CA ALA A 81 -1.20 38.28 -3.44
C ALA A 81 -2.40 38.57 -2.53
N LEU A 82 -2.91 37.57 -1.79
CA LEU A 82 -3.97 37.72 -0.80
C LEU A 82 -3.57 38.69 0.30
N GLY A 83 -2.37 38.56 0.87
CA GLY A 83 -1.86 39.53 1.89
C GLY A 83 -1.79 40.96 1.37
N LYS A 84 -1.39 41.15 0.09
CA LYS A 84 -1.38 42.50 -0.54
C LYS A 84 -2.81 42.99 -0.80
N TYR A 85 -3.72 42.12 -1.23
CA TYR A 85 -5.13 42.43 -1.42
C TYR A 85 -5.79 42.91 -0.13
N ASP A 86 -5.53 42.23 0.99
CA ASP A 86 -6.10 42.56 2.29
C ASP A 86 -5.59 43.91 2.80
N ALA A 87 -4.32 44.23 2.55
CA ALA A 87 -3.72 45.50 2.93
C ALA A 87 -4.15 46.70 2.04
N ALA A 88 -4.65 46.44 0.83
CA ALA A 88 -5.05 47.48 -0.11
C ALA A 88 -6.49 47.97 0.12
N THR A 89 -6.84 49.12 -0.40
CA THR A 89 -8.20 49.72 -0.32
C THR A 89 -8.69 50.18 -1.69
N GLY A 90 -10.00 50.09 -1.93
CA GLY A 90 -10.65 50.59 -3.16
C GLY A 90 -10.06 49.97 -4.43
N GLU A 91 -9.81 50.77 -5.45
CA GLU A 91 -9.29 50.36 -6.75
C GLU A 91 -7.91 49.70 -6.70
N ALA A 92 -7.11 49.95 -5.67
CA ALA A 92 -5.82 49.31 -5.49
C ALA A 92 -5.89 47.82 -5.24
N LYS A 93 -7.08 47.24 -4.97
CA LYS A 93 -7.30 45.82 -4.83
C LYS A 93 -7.33 45.07 -6.18
N LYS A 94 -7.74 45.72 -7.26
CA LYS A 94 -7.96 45.07 -8.55
C LYS A 94 -6.79 44.25 -9.09
N PRO A 95 -5.55 44.75 -9.14
CA PRO A 95 -4.43 43.98 -9.66
C PRO A 95 -4.19 42.69 -8.87
N TYR A 96 -4.30 42.76 -7.55
CA TYR A 96 -4.10 41.57 -6.69
C TYR A 96 -5.24 40.54 -6.85
N ALA A 97 -6.47 40.98 -7.04
CA ALA A 97 -7.57 40.08 -7.36
C ALA A 97 -7.33 39.30 -8.67
N THR A 98 -6.82 39.99 -9.71
CA THR A 98 -6.46 39.38 -10.99
C THR A 98 -5.30 38.39 -10.85
N GLU A 99 -4.28 38.73 -10.04
CA GLU A 99 -3.18 37.81 -9.73
C GLU A 99 -3.69 36.54 -9.02
N MET A 100 -4.53 36.69 -8.01
CA MET A 100 -5.14 35.58 -7.27
C MET A 100 -5.97 34.67 -8.17
N GLU A 101 -6.79 35.22 -9.07
CA GLU A 101 -7.56 34.45 -10.06
C GLU A 101 -6.63 33.63 -10.97
N THR A 102 -5.57 34.25 -11.47
CA THR A 102 -4.55 33.61 -12.30
C THR A 102 -3.87 32.44 -11.56
N PHE A 103 -3.41 32.67 -10.33
CA PHE A 103 -2.74 31.64 -9.53
C PHE A 103 -3.71 30.50 -9.16
N SER A 104 -4.96 30.82 -8.80
CA SER A 104 -6.01 29.82 -8.54
C SER A 104 -6.26 28.93 -9.75
N GLY A 105 -6.30 29.50 -10.95
CA GLY A 105 -6.40 28.73 -12.19
C GLY A 105 -5.24 27.78 -12.41
N LYS A 106 -4.00 28.24 -12.15
CA LYS A 106 -2.80 27.40 -12.23
C LYS A 106 -2.80 26.27 -11.20
N MET A 107 -3.17 26.58 -9.96
CA MET A 107 -3.30 25.59 -8.90
C MET A 107 -4.30 24.49 -9.27
N THR A 108 -5.45 24.88 -9.84
CA THR A 108 -6.46 23.92 -10.31
C THR A 108 -5.91 23.00 -11.41
N THR A 109 -5.15 23.55 -12.36
CA THR A 109 -4.50 22.77 -13.42
C THR A 109 -3.55 21.70 -12.81
N TYR A 110 -2.62 22.12 -11.97
CA TYR A 110 -1.64 21.18 -11.36
C TYR A 110 -2.30 20.16 -10.44
N LYS A 111 -3.34 20.55 -9.68
CA LYS A 111 -4.13 19.61 -8.89
C LYS A 111 -4.74 18.52 -9.76
N ASN A 112 -5.32 18.88 -10.90
CA ASN A 112 -5.93 17.92 -11.81
C ASN A 112 -4.89 16.98 -12.44
N GLU A 113 -3.70 17.49 -12.78
CA GLU A 113 -2.59 16.69 -13.28
C GLU A 113 -2.14 15.65 -12.25
N ILE A 114 -1.96 16.06 -11.00
CA ILE A 114 -1.59 15.17 -9.89
C ILE A 114 -2.65 14.07 -9.72
N MET A 115 -3.92 14.45 -9.63
CA MET A 115 -5.02 13.50 -9.42
C MET A 115 -5.13 12.51 -10.57
N SER A 116 -4.97 12.97 -11.82
CA SER A 116 -4.97 12.11 -13.00
C SER A 116 -3.80 11.14 -13.00
N ALA A 117 -2.60 11.60 -12.67
CA ALA A 117 -1.42 10.76 -12.59
C ALA A 117 -1.57 9.67 -11.52
N LEU A 118 -1.99 10.04 -10.31
CA LEU A 118 -2.19 9.11 -9.20
C LEU A 118 -3.27 8.06 -9.51
N SER A 119 -4.38 8.47 -10.10
CA SER A 119 -5.43 7.53 -10.53
C SER A 119 -4.93 6.55 -11.59
N SER A 120 -4.15 7.04 -12.56
CA SER A 120 -3.55 6.17 -13.59
C SER A 120 -2.54 5.18 -13.00
N ILE A 121 -1.72 5.62 -12.03
CA ILE A 121 -0.77 4.77 -11.32
C ILE A 121 -1.51 3.65 -10.58
N SER A 122 -2.51 3.99 -9.76
CA SER A 122 -3.32 3.01 -9.01
C SER A 122 -3.89 1.95 -9.94
N THR A 123 -4.63 2.37 -10.98
CA THR A 123 -5.26 1.45 -11.94
C THR A 123 -4.26 0.51 -12.61
N LYS A 124 -3.07 1.02 -12.97
CA LYS A 124 -2.08 0.20 -13.66
C LYS A 124 -1.34 -0.74 -12.73
N LEU A 125 -1.03 -0.31 -11.49
CA LEU A 125 -0.41 -1.18 -10.50
C LEU A 125 -1.35 -2.30 -10.06
N GLU A 126 -2.65 -2.01 -9.88
CA GLU A 126 -3.67 -3.01 -9.58
C GLU A 126 -3.79 -4.08 -10.67
N ALA A 127 -3.57 -3.70 -11.94
CA ALA A 127 -3.59 -4.61 -13.08
C ALA A 127 -2.24 -5.35 -13.29
N THR A 128 -1.20 -5.01 -12.52
CA THR A 128 0.15 -5.55 -12.73
C THR A 128 0.36 -6.79 -11.87
N SER A 129 0.70 -7.91 -12.49
CA SER A 129 1.07 -9.15 -11.81
C SER A 129 2.50 -9.54 -12.13
N ILE A 130 3.21 -10.11 -11.15
CA ILE A 130 4.51 -10.73 -11.39
C ILE A 130 4.26 -12.12 -11.97
N PRO A 131 4.69 -12.42 -13.21
CA PRO A 131 4.59 -13.76 -13.74
C PRO A 131 5.57 -14.66 -12.98
N THR A 132 5.05 -15.53 -12.12
CA THR A 132 5.84 -16.55 -11.43
C THR A 132 5.48 -17.92 -11.95
N LYS A 133 6.48 -18.76 -12.12
CA LYS A 133 6.29 -20.16 -12.49
C LYS A 133 6.82 -21.04 -11.36
N ASP A 134 5.99 -21.94 -10.88
CA ASP A 134 6.45 -23.02 -10.01
C ASP A 134 7.33 -23.97 -10.84
N LEU A 135 8.64 -23.92 -10.58
CA LEU A 135 9.62 -24.75 -11.25
C LEU A 135 9.47 -26.24 -10.93
N SER A 136 8.78 -26.61 -9.85
CA SER A 136 8.58 -27.99 -9.41
C SER A 136 7.41 -28.68 -10.13
N SER A 137 6.37 -27.93 -10.48
CA SER A 137 5.12 -28.48 -11.05
C SER A 137 4.84 -28.05 -12.50
N GLY A 138 5.63 -27.12 -13.05
CA GLY A 138 5.35 -26.51 -14.34
C GLY A 138 4.11 -25.60 -14.34
N LYS A 139 3.52 -25.37 -13.19
CA LYS A 139 2.32 -24.54 -13.02
C LYS A 139 2.70 -23.08 -12.89
N VAL A 140 2.06 -22.23 -13.68
CA VAL A 140 2.19 -20.76 -13.53
C VAL A 140 1.41 -20.36 -12.28
N LEU A 141 2.12 -19.89 -11.27
CA LEU A 141 1.46 -19.26 -10.13
C LEU A 141 1.09 -17.83 -10.54
N SER A 142 -0.20 -17.60 -10.72
CA SER A 142 -0.73 -16.26 -10.95
C SER A 142 -0.94 -15.58 -9.60
N TYR A 143 -0.08 -14.62 -9.24
CA TYR A 143 -0.28 -13.75 -8.08
C TYR A 143 -1.35 -12.64 -8.36
N GLY A 144 -2.30 -12.94 -9.23
CA GLY A 144 -3.17 -11.92 -9.82
C GLY A 144 -4.40 -11.52 -9.01
N SER A 145 -4.82 -12.25 -7.96
CA SER A 145 -6.02 -11.87 -7.20
C SER A 145 -5.83 -11.77 -5.68
N SER A 146 -4.95 -12.56 -5.08
CA SER A 146 -4.68 -12.45 -3.65
C SER A 146 -3.80 -11.25 -3.28
N SER A 147 -2.88 -10.83 -4.16
CA SER A 147 -1.99 -9.69 -3.90
C SER A 147 -2.72 -8.34 -3.80
N GLY A 148 -3.78 -8.13 -4.56
CA GLY A 148 -4.54 -6.86 -4.52
C GLY A 148 -5.29 -6.68 -3.19
N ILE A 149 -5.87 -7.76 -2.66
CA ILE A 149 -6.56 -7.74 -1.36
C ILE A 149 -5.56 -7.56 -0.22
N VAL A 150 -4.46 -8.30 -0.24
CA VAL A 150 -3.41 -8.19 0.77
C VAL A 150 -2.80 -6.79 0.78
N GLN A 151 -2.43 -6.27 -0.38
CA GLN A 151 -1.86 -4.93 -0.50
C GLN A 151 -2.86 -3.85 -0.08
N GLY A 152 -4.12 -3.96 -0.50
CA GLY A 152 -5.18 -3.03 -0.10
C GLY A 152 -5.41 -3.01 1.41
N ALA A 153 -5.33 -4.17 2.08
CA ALA A 153 -5.44 -4.25 3.53
C ALA A 153 -4.23 -3.60 4.23
N ILE A 154 -3.02 -3.85 3.73
CA ILE A 154 -1.80 -3.22 4.26
C ILE A 154 -1.86 -1.70 4.08
N ASP A 155 -2.16 -1.22 2.88
CA ASP A 155 -2.20 0.22 2.56
C ASP A 155 -3.23 0.94 3.43
N TRP A 156 -4.40 0.32 3.63
CA TRP A 156 -5.42 0.88 4.50
C TRP A 156 -4.95 0.94 5.97
N ALA A 157 -4.36 -0.13 6.50
CA ALA A 157 -3.87 -0.17 7.87
C ALA A 157 -2.75 0.85 8.12
N LEU A 158 -1.84 1.03 7.14
CA LEU A 158 -0.78 2.05 7.18
C LEU A 158 -1.35 3.47 7.12
N ALA A 159 -2.42 3.70 6.35
CA ALA A 159 -3.09 4.99 6.30
C ALA A 159 -3.72 5.35 7.66
N ILE A 160 -4.34 4.39 8.34
CA ILE A 160 -4.87 4.58 9.70
C ILE A 160 -3.75 4.83 10.71
N ALA A 161 -2.63 4.08 10.64
CA ALA A 161 -1.49 4.28 11.52
C ALA A 161 -0.77 5.64 11.31
N ALA A 162 -0.98 6.28 10.18
CA ALA A 162 -0.43 7.61 9.87
C ALA A 162 -1.40 8.76 10.17
N ASP A 163 -2.62 8.46 10.63
CA ASP A 163 -3.68 9.45 10.90
C ASP A 163 -3.94 9.54 12.41
N ASP A 164 -3.35 10.54 13.05
CA ASP A 164 -3.47 10.82 14.49
C ASP A 164 -4.92 11.10 14.97
N SER A 165 -5.89 11.20 14.06
CA SER A 165 -7.31 11.30 14.43
C SER A 165 -7.89 9.96 14.90
N HIS A 166 -7.19 8.85 14.67
CA HIS A 166 -7.52 7.49 15.08
C HIS A 166 -6.54 7.02 16.16
N GLY A 167 -7.06 6.58 17.31
CA GLY A 167 -6.27 5.99 18.38
C GLY A 167 -6.81 4.63 18.80
N TYR A 168 -6.31 4.12 19.94
CA TYR A 168 -6.77 2.85 20.50
C TYR A 168 -8.00 3.02 21.39
N SER A 169 -9.03 2.22 21.15
CA SER A 169 -10.15 2.08 22.07
C SER A 169 -10.92 0.80 21.83
N GLN A 170 -11.25 0.08 22.91
CA GLN A 170 -12.17 -1.06 22.86
C GLN A 170 -13.64 -0.64 22.82
N GLN A 171 -13.96 0.60 23.14
CA GLN A 171 -15.34 1.11 23.18
C GLN A 171 -15.78 1.73 21.85
N THR A 172 -14.88 2.49 21.20
CA THR A 172 -15.14 3.20 19.94
C THR A 172 -14.34 2.58 18.77
N ARG A 173 -14.21 1.26 18.78
CA ARG A 173 -13.26 0.44 18.03
C ARG A 173 -13.54 0.21 16.54
N TRP A 174 -14.52 0.85 15.96
CA TRP A 174 -14.90 0.64 14.55
C TRP A 174 -14.71 1.91 13.70
N GLY A 175 -13.64 2.65 13.93
CA GLY A 175 -13.33 3.86 13.19
C GLY A 175 -14.18 5.07 13.52
N ASN A 176 -14.77 5.10 14.74
CA ASN A 176 -15.56 6.23 15.19
C ASN A 176 -15.15 6.67 16.62
N PRO A 177 -13.99 7.34 16.80
CA PRO A 177 -12.94 7.48 15.79
C PRO A 177 -11.88 6.37 15.81
N ASN A 178 -11.85 5.50 16.83
CA ASN A 178 -10.72 4.65 17.19
C ASN A 178 -10.84 3.20 16.69
N TYR A 179 -9.76 2.44 16.88
CA TYR A 179 -9.72 0.99 16.65
C TYR A 179 -9.10 0.28 17.87
N ASP A 180 -9.35 -1.02 18.02
CA ASP A 180 -8.53 -1.92 18.82
C ASP A 180 -7.74 -2.87 17.90
N CYS A 181 -6.93 -3.77 18.48
CA CYS A 181 -6.09 -4.67 17.70
C CYS A 181 -6.86 -5.47 16.64
N SER A 182 -8.00 -6.06 17.04
CA SER A 182 -8.79 -6.89 16.12
C SER A 182 -9.62 -6.07 15.14
N SER A 183 -10.22 -4.97 15.57
CA SER A 183 -11.02 -4.14 14.68
C SER A 183 -10.19 -3.42 13.61
N LEU A 184 -8.93 -3.08 13.89
CA LEU A 184 -8.00 -2.55 12.89
C LEU A 184 -7.79 -3.57 11.77
N VAL A 185 -7.36 -4.79 12.10
CA VAL A 185 -7.09 -5.85 11.13
C VAL A 185 -8.35 -6.28 10.36
N ILE A 186 -9.47 -6.44 11.07
CA ILE A 186 -10.75 -6.77 10.45
C ILE A 186 -11.18 -5.68 9.46
N SER A 187 -11.08 -4.40 9.85
CA SER A 187 -11.46 -3.28 8.99
C SER A 187 -10.53 -3.11 7.79
N ALA A 188 -9.25 -3.44 7.94
CA ALA A 188 -8.29 -3.43 6.83
C ALA A 188 -8.70 -4.41 5.72
N TYR A 189 -9.07 -5.65 6.07
CA TYR A 189 -9.53 -6.63 5.10
C TYR A 189 -10.93 -6.33 4.55
N GLU A 190 -11.83 -5.73 5.34
CA GLU A 190 -13.11 -5.20 4.84
C GLU A 190 -12.88 -4.11 3.78
N ALA A 191 -11.99 -3.18 4.05
CA ALA A 191 -11.65 -2.11 3.13
C ALA A 191 -11.01 -2.65 1.83
N ALA A 192 -10.29 -3.77 1.93
CA ALA A 192 -9.72 -4.48 0.79
C ALA A 192 -10.75 -5.34 0.02
N GLY A 193 -12.01 -5.39 0.46
CA GLY A 193 -13.11 -6.06 -0.24
C GLY A 193 -13.45 -7.47 0.24
N LEU A 194 -12.93 -7.91 1.40
CA LEU A 194 -13.32 -9.17 2.04
C LEU A 194 -14.37 -8.94 3.14
N SER A 195 -15.55 -9.53 3.00
CA SER A 195 -16.64 -9.42 3.96
C SER A 195 -16.41 -10.29 5.21
N VAL A 196 -15.27 -10.11 5.89
CA VAL A 196 -14.89 -10.92 7.07
C VAL A 196 -15.82 -10.66 8.27
N LYS A 197 -16.45 -9.49 8.37
CA LYS A 197 -17.47 -9.19 9.39
C LYS A 197 -18.73 -10.00 9.15
N GLU A 198 -19.19 -10.12 7.91
CA GLU A 198 -20.35 -10.96 7.56
C GLU A 198 -20.06 -12.43 7.84
N ALA A 199 -18.80 -12.87 7.68
CA ALA A 199 -18.35 -14.20 8.07
C ALA A 199 -18.24 -14.39 9.60
N GLY A 200 -18.46 -13.34 10.39
CA GLY A 200 -18.53 -13.37 11.84
C GLY A 200 -17.32 -12.83 12.58
N ALA A 201 -16.35 -12.19 11.90
CA ALA A 201 -15.21 -11.57 12.57
C ALA A 201 -15.67 -10.37 13.41
N GLY A 202 -15.37 -10.38 14.69
CA GLY A 202 -15.75 -9.31 15.61
C GLY A 202 -14.74 -9.04 16.72
N TYR A 203 -13.85 -9.99 17.02
CA TYR A 203 -12.79 -9.89 18.01
C TYR A 203 -11.78 -11.03 17.77
N THR A 204 -10.63 -11.03 18.43
CA THR A 204 -9.56 -12.03 18.22
C THR A 204 -10.03 -13.48 18.28
N GLY A 205 -10.90 -13.82 19.25
CA GLY A 205 -11.35 -15.20 19.47
C GLY A 205 -12.25 -15.79 18.37
N ASN A 206 -12.77 -14.98 17.44
CA ASN A 206 -13.54 -15.50 16.30
C ASN A 206 -12.91 -15.17 14.92
N MET A 207 -11.79 -14.43 14.91
CA MET A 207 -11.09 -14.09 13.66
C MET A 207 -10.68 -15.35 12.89
N ARG A 208 -10.10 -16.36 13.56
CA ARG A 208 -9.68 -17.58 12.89
C ARG A 208 -10.82 -18.23 12.11
N SER A 209 -11.98 -18.43 12.73
CA SER A 209 -13.14 -19.05 12.07
C SER A 209 -13.67 -18.22 10.91
N ALA A 210 -13.77 -16.89 11.07
CA ALA A 210 -14.30 -16.01 10.05
C ALA A 210 -13.34 -15.84 8.86
N PHE A 211 -12.05 -15.63 9.14
CA PHE A 211 -11.06 -15.44 8.08
C PHE A 211 -10.85 -16.70 7.25
N THR A 212 -10.85 -17.89 7.88
CA THR A 212 -10.73 -19.15 7.11
C THR A 212 -11.90 -19.38 6.15
N GLN A 213 -13.10 -18.92 6.47
CA GLN A 213 -14.24 -18.93 5.55
C GLN A 213 -14.05 -17.98 4.36
N MET A 214 -13.18 -16.97 4.50
CA MET A 214 -12.93 -15.93 3.51
C MET A 214 -11.64 -16.17 2.71
N GLY A 215 -11.10 -17.39 2.72
CA GLY A 215 -9.94 -17.78 1.92
C GLY A 215 -8.59 -17.59 2.62
N PHE A 216 -8.59 -17.58 3.96
CA PHE A 216 -7.34 -17.65 4.71
C PHE A 216 -7.02 -19.09 5.12
N GLU A 217 -5.74 -19.43 5.04
CA GLU A 217 -5.18 -20.62 5.64
C GLU A 217 -4.76 -20.33 7.09
N TRP A 218 -5.05 -21.27 7.99
CA TRP A 218 -4.54 -21.22 9.36
C TRP A 218 -3.24 -21.98 9.48
N ILE A 219 -2.16 -21.32 9.85
CA ILE A 219 -0.84 -21.86 10.11
C ILE A 219 -0.61 -21.84 11.62
N PRO A 220 -0.75 -22.99 12.31
CA PRO A 220 -0.68 -23.03 13.77
C PRO A 220 0.75 -22.90 14.29
N GLY A 221 0.90 -22.35 15.49
CA GLY A 221 2.15 -22.19 16.23
C GLY A 221 2.77 -20.81 16.08
N ASN A 222 3.74 -20.56 16.93
CA ASN A 222 4.44 -19.27 16.96
C ASN A 222 5.37 -19.17 15.74
N PRO A 223 5.16 -18.19 14.83
CA PRO A 223 5.90 -18.16 13.57
C PRO A 223 7.35 -17.71 13.76
N ASP A 224 8.25 -18.24 12.94
CA ASP A 224 9.54 -17.62 12.66
C ASP A 224 9.33 -16.45 11.69
N VAL A 225 9.89 -15.28 12.00
CA VAL A 225 9.73 -14.08 11.16
C VAL A 225 10.17 -14.30 9.70
N SER A 226 11.14 -15.18 9.47
CA SER A 226 11.61 -15.53 8.12
C SER A 226 10.59 -16.28 7.27
N THR A 227 9.53 -16.82 7.89
CA THR A 227 8.45 -17.54 7.21
C THR A 227 7.22 -16.68 6.95
N LEU A 228 7.18 -15.48 7.54
CA LEU A 228 6.06 -14.55 7.40
C LEU A 228 6.05 -13.91 6.02
N GLN A 229 4.84 -13.63 5.55
CA GLN A 229 4.58 -12.94 4.29
C GLN A 229 3.76 -11.67 4.54
N PRO A 230 3.97 -10.59 3.78
CA PRO A 230 3.14 -9.39 3.90
C PRO A 230 1.64 -9.73 3.84
N GLY A 231 0.86 -9.18 4.78
CA GLY A 231 -0.55 -9.47 4.97
C GLY A 231 -0.84 -10.65 5.90
N ASP A 232 0.15 -11.37 6.39
CA ASP A 232 -0.07 -12.38 7.42
C ASP A 232 -0.65 -11.73 8.68
N VAL A 233 -1.76 -12.28 9.18
CA VAL A 233 -2.38 -11.85 10.43
C VAL A 233 -1.83 -12.72 11.56
N LEU A 234 -1.00 -12.13 12.39
CA LEU A 234 -0.48 -12.72 13.62
C LEU A 234 -1.62 -12.76 14.64
N LEU A 235 -1.99 -13.92 15.14
CA LEU A 235 -3.15 -14.08 16.00
C LEU A 235 -2.81 -14.79 17.30
N ASN A 236 -3.12 -14.16 18.42
CA ASN A 236 -3.39 -14.79 19.70
C ASN A 236 -4.88 -14.65 19.99
N GLU A 237 -5.62 -15.75 19.89
CA GLU A 237 -7.09 -15.77 19.97
C GLU A 237 -7.63 -15.23 21.31
N GLY A 238 -6.83 -15.31 22.37
CA GLY A 238 -7.21 -14.86 23.71
C GLY A 238 -6.85 -13.41 24.01
N ASN A 239 -6.01 -12.75 23.19
CA ASN A 239 -5.41 -11.49 23.62
C ASN A 239 -5.21 -10.46 22.51
N HIS A 240 -4.46 -10.77 21.44
CA HIS A 240 -3.94 -9.74 20.54
C HIS A 240 -3.83 -10.22 19.10
N THR A 241 -3.80 -9.26 18.16
CA THR A 241 -3.55 -9.51 16.75
C THR A 241 -2.88 -8.32 16.09
N GLU A 242 -2.03 -8.59 15.13
CA GLU A 242 -1.35 -7.61 14.29
C GLU A 242 -1.25 -8.12 12.85
N MET A 243 -0.97 -7.23 11.92
CA MET A 243 -0.70 -7.58 10.54
C MET A 243 0.79 -7.41 10.24
N TYR A 244 1.44 -8.48 9.77
CA TYR A 244 2.80 -8.40 9.25
C TYR A 244 2.80 -7.70 7.89
N ILE A 245 3.65 -6.70 7.71
CA ILE A 245 3.68 -5.86 6.49
C ILE A 245 4.94 -6.07 5.64
N GLY A 246 5.80 -7.01 6.04
CA GLY A 246 7.08 -7.27 5.37
C GLY A 246 8.27 -6.68 6.13
N ASP A 247 9.47 -7.00 5.68
CA ASP A 247 10.76 -6.46 6.17
C ASP A 247 10.95 -6.52 7.70
N GLY A 248 10.34 -7.50 8.36
CA GLY A 248 10.39 -7.65 9.80
C GLY A 248 9.52 -6.65 10.57
N MET A 249 8.51 -6.07 9.93
CA MET A 249 7.64 -5.03 10.50
C MET A 249 6.19 -5.51 10.61
N ASN A 250 5.51 -5.04 11.67
CA ASN A 250 4.08 -5.19 11.88
C ASN A 250 3.37 -3.83 11.87
N VAL A 251 2.08 -3.84 11.57
CA VAL A 251 1.16 -2.73 11.89
C VAL A 251 0.08 -3.24 12.85
N GLY A 252 -0.19 -2.49 13.90
CA GLY A 252 -1.16 -2.89 14.93
C GLY A 252 -1.68 -1.72 15.76
N ALA A 253 -2.76 -1.97 16.49
CA ALA A 253 -3.29 -1.08 17.52
C ALA A 253 -3.00 -1.69 18.89
N HIS A 254 -2.24 -0.99 19.73
CA HIS A 254 -1.58 -1.56 20.90
C HIS A 254 -2.25 -1.23 22.24
N GLY A 255 -2.65 0.02 22.44
CA GLY A 255 -3.32 0.44 23.68
C GLY A 255 -3.42 1.97 23.77
N ASP A 256 -4.48 2.43 24.39
CA ASP A 256 -4.70 3.85 24.70
C ASP A 256 -3.57 4.34 25.63
N ARG A 257 -2.81 5.31 25.19
CA ARG A 257 -1.63 5.84 25.91
C ARG A 257 -1.87 7.19 26.54
N ASP A 258 -2.85 7.94 26.06
CA ASP A 258 -3.10 9.31 26.52
C ASP A 258 -4.49 9.51 27.14
N GLY A 259 -5.39 8.54 27.05
CA GLY A 259 -6.71 8.55 27.65
C GLY A 259 -7.74 9.40 26.90
N VAL A 260 -7.43 9.79 25.66
CA VAL A 260 -8.31 10.62 24.82
C VAL A 260 -8.59 9.95 23.47
N ASN A 261 -9.58 10.46 22.73
CA ASN A 261 -9.83 9.99 21.38
C ASN A 261 -8.74 10.49 20.42
N GLY A 262 -8.34 9.63 19.47
CA GLY A 262 -7.23 9.89 18.56
C GLY A 262 -5.90 9.40 19.15
N ASP A 263 -4.82 9.63 18.44
CA ASP A 263 -3.47 9.17 18.82
C ASP A 263 -2.47 10.33 18.77
N SER A 264 -2.54 11.24 19.76
CA SER A 264 -1.58 12.36 19.84
C SER A 264 -0.14 11.90 20.15
N SER A 265 0.01 10.65 20.60
CA SER A 265 1.32 10.03 20.85
C SER A 265 1.98 9.46 19.60
N GLY A 266 1.20 9.15 18.55
CA GLY A 266 1.63 8.43 17.34
C GLY A 266 2.08 6.99 17.62
N ALA A 267 1.63 6.38 18.73
CA ALA A 267 2.10 5.06 19.17
C ALA A 267 0.97 4.09 19.58
N GLU A 268 -0.28 4.54 19.51
CA GLU A 268 -1.45 3.72 19.82
C GLU A 268 -1.82 2.82 18.64
N ILE A 269 -1.78 3.39 17.42
CA ILE A 269 -1.83 2.63 16.17
C ILE A 269 -0.55 2.95 15.41
N SER A 270 0.33 1.97 15.27
CA SER A 270 1.67 2.25 14.75
C SER A 270 2.27 1.07 14.01
N VAL A 271 3.31 1.37 13.25
CA VAL A 271 4.23 0.39 12.67
C VAL A 271 5.36 0.15 13.67
N SER A 272 5.67 -1.11 13.93
CA SER A 272 6.75 -1.52 14.84
C SER A 272 7.54 -2.68 14.26
N ASP A 273 8.76 -2.90 14.77
CA ASP A 273 9.50 -4.12 14.50
C ASP A 273 8.70 -5.35 14.96
N TYR A 274 8.78 -6.46 14.19
CA TYR A 274 8.25 -7.73 14.65
C TYR A 274 8.85 -8.09 16.01
N TYR A 275 8.01 -8.50 16.94
CA TYR A 275 8.43 -8.89 18.28
C TYR A 275 7.90 -10.28 18.67
N ALA A 276 8.64 -10.95 19.52
CA ALA A 276 8.21 -12.23 20.07
C ALA A 276 7.00 -12.03 20.98
N PHE A 277 5.90 -12.67 20.61
CA PHE A 277 4.64 -12.71 21.37
C PHE A 277 4.14 -14.17 21.34
N PRO A 278 3.36 -14.64 22.29
CA PRO A 278 2.83 -15.99 22.26
C PRO A 278 1.69 -16.11 21.23
N TRP A 279 2.03 -16.00 19.95
CA TRP A 279 1.08 -16.18 18.85
C TRP A 279 0.58 -17.62 18.80
N ASP A 280 -0.74 -17.82 18.69
CA ASP A 280 -1.33 -19.14 18.49
C ASP A 280 -1.12 -19.64 17.05
N GLY A 281 -0.99 -18.70 16.12
CA GLY A 281 -0.71 -18.97 14.71
C GLY A 281 -0.86 -17.74 13.84
N VAL A 282 -0.87 -18.02 12.54
CA VAL A 282 -0.96 -17.04 11.46
C VAL A 282 -2.17 -17.35 10.58
N LEU A 283 -2.92 -16.32 10.22
CA LEU A 283 -3.91 -16.39 9.15
C LEU A 283 -3.28 -15.78 7.88
N ARG A 284 -3.09 -16.61 6.86
CA ARG A 284 -2.52 -16.22 5.57
C ARG A 284 -3.59 -16.24 4.49
N TYR A 285 -3.78 -15.12 3.81
CA TYR A 285 -4.71 -15.05 2.70
C TYR A 285 -4.16 -15.79 1.47
N VAL A 286 -4.88 -16.80 1.02
CA VAL A 286 -4.51 -17.63 -0.15
C VAL A 286 -5.54 -17.52 -1.29
N GLY A 287 -6.64 -16.78 -1.06
CA GLY A 287 -7.73 -16.65 -2.04
C GLY A 287 -8.78 -17.75 -1.93
N ASN A 288 -9.90 -17.53 -2.59
CA ASN A 288 -11.04 -18.46 -2.58
C ASN A 288 -10.95 -19.51 -3.72
N ASP A 289 -9.82 -20.12 -3.97
CA ASP A 289 -9.71 -21.20 -4.97
C ASP A 289 -10.38 -22.52 -4.53
N SER A 290 -11.18 -22.49 -3.45
CA SER A 290 -11.88 -23.69 -2.92
C SER A 290 -13.29 -23.92 -3.49
N ALA A 291 -13.66 -23.31 -4.61
CA ALA A 291 -14.97 -23.48 -5.23
C ALA A 291 -14.93 -24.19 -6.58
N ASN A 292 -14.10 -25.23 -6.75
CA ASN A 292 -14.25 -26.21 -7.83
C ASN A 292 -13.43 -27.48 -7.53
N VAL A 293 -13.93 -28.34 -6.64
CA VAL A 293 -13.68 -29.77 -6.66
C VAL A 293 -15.01 -30.49 -6.45
#